data_b57c0e7159fea9a927f40125d9426dbc
#
_entry.id   b57c0e7159fea9a927f40125d9426dbc
#
_cell.length_a   1.000
_cell.length_b   1.000
_cell.length_c   1.000
_cell.angle_alpha   90.00
_cell.angle_beta   90.00
_cell.angle_gamma   90.00
#
_symmetry.space_group_name_H-M   'P 1'
#
loop_
_entity.id
_entity.type
_entity.pdbx_description
1 polymer ?
#
loop_
_entity_poly.entity_id
_entity_poly.type
_entity_poly.pdbx_seq_one_letter_code
_entity_poly.pdbx_strand_id
1 'polypeptide(L)'
;MCSCCGLTHEPGNRASPGGHGRRRADVRTGRRGPRSRAVIVALHGGGTTSTYFDCPGHPQLSLLRLGATLGFTVVALDRPGHGSSAPYPEAVHSPQQRVELAFGAVERILGPRPRGAGLFLMGHSGGCELVLRMAASPLAAGLLGLELGGTGRRYHPAAKEVMRAAAQQDRPPGVRELLWEPMRLYPADIISAITNSSVAPVTNGAWH
;
A
#
# COMPACT_ATOMS: atom_id res chain seq x y z
N MET A 1 -12.28 3.76 16.68
CA MET A 1 -12.53 4.30 15.33
C MET A 1 -11.25 4.18 14.53
N CYS A 2 -11.18 3.23 13.61
CA CYS A 2 -9.98 2.95 12.83
C CYS A 2 -9.85 4.02 11.74
N SER A 3 -8.84 4.90 11.83
CA SER A 3 -8.51 5.88 10.79
C SER A 3 -7.60 5.20 9.77
N CYS A 4 -8.18 4.41 8.87
CA CYS A 4 -7.44 3.90 7.73
C CYS A 4 -7.26 5.04 6.74
N CYS A 5 -6.08 5.65 6.68
CA CYS A 5 -5.73 6.63 5.66
C CYS A 5 -5.53 5.93 4.32
N GLY A 6 -6.48 6.09 3.42
CA GLY A 6 -6.27 5.79 2.01
C GLY A 6 -5.80 7.03 1.28
N LEU A 7 -4.85 6.88 0.38
CA LEU A 7 -4.48 7.93 -0.57
C LEU A 7 -5.30 7.74 -1.84
N THR A 8 -6.03 8.77 -2.23
CA THR A 8 -6.72 8.82 -3.52
C THR A 8 -6.16 9.98 -4.33
N HIS A 9 -5.96 9.79 -5.62
CA HIS A 9 -5.60 10.86 -6.53
C HIS A 9 -6.66 10.99 -7.62
N GLU A 10 -7.23 12.19 -7.74
CA GLU A 10 -8.15 12.56 -8.81
C GLU A 10 -7.46 13.54 -9.77
N PRO A 11 -7.77 13.49 -11.07
CA PRO A 11 -7.20 14.45 -12.03
C PRO A 11 -7.72 15.85 -11.73
N GLY A 12 -6.82 16.78 -11.44
CA GLY A 12 -7.14 18.22 -11.46
C GLY A 12 -6.92 19.05 -10.20
N ASN A 13 -5.96 18.77 -9.33
CA ASN A 13 -5.65 19.73 -8.26
C ASN A 13 -4.15 20.03 -8.18
N ARG A 14 -3.80 21.31 -8.43
CA ARG A 14 -2.46 21.85 -8.21
C ARG A 14 -2.23 22.06 -6.73
N ALA A 15 -1.16 21.51 -6.19
CA ALA A 15 -0.72 21.71 -4.82
C ALA A 15 -0.13 23.12 -4.64
N SER A 16 -0.56 23.81 -3.59
CA SER A 16 0.12 25.00 -3.05
C SER A 16 1.10 24.59 -1.96
N PRO A 17 2.29 25.22 -1.84
CA PRO A 17 3.27 24.89 -0.83
C PRO A 17 2.99 25.63 0.48
N GLY A 18 3.07 24.95 1.60
CA GLY A 18 3.19 25.57 2.93
C GLY A 18 2.30 24.96 4.01
N GLY A 19 2.91 24.39 5.05
CA GLY A 19 2.27 24.13 6.33
C GLY A 19 2.59 22.73 6.91
N HIS A 20 3.45 22.70 7.92
CA HIS A 20 3.63 21.56 8.81
C HIS A 20 2.36 21.40 9.67
N GLY A 21 1.37 20.70 9.17
CA GLY A 21 0.14 20.37 9.87
C GLY A 21 -0.12 18.86 9.75
N ARG A 22 -0.57 18.26 10.85
CA ARG A 22 -1.02 16.88 10.93
C ARG A 22 -1.76 16.49 9.66
N ARG A 23 -1.20 15.58 8.86
CA ARG A 23 -1.82 15.12 7.61
C ARG A 23 -3.06 14.31 7.95
N ARG A 24 -4.20 14.98 8.05
CA ARG A 24 -5.49 14.34 7.83
C ARG A 24 -5.50 13.90 6.38
N ALA A 25 -6.01 12.71 6.11
CA ALA A 25 -6.31 12.29 4.76
C ALA A 25 -7.20 13.37 4.10
N ASP A 26 -6.62 14.15 3.21
CA ASP A 26 -7.33 15.24 2.53
C ASP A 26 -8.19 14.60 1.44
N VAL A 27 -9.39 14.19 1.81
CA VAL A 27 -10.45 13.87 0.85
C VAL A 27 -10.92 15.19 0.25
N ARG A 28 -10.20 15.73 -0.73
CA ARG A 28 -10.66 16.90 -1.48
C ARG A 28 -11.75 16.48 -2.44
N THR A 29 -12.98 16.72 -2.03
CA THR A 29 -14.13 16.77 -2.92
C THR A 29 -13.98 17.97 -3.84
N GLY A 30 -13.54 17.78 -5.08
CA GLY A 30 -13.40 18.81 -6.07
C GLY A 30 -13.86 18.34 -7.43
N ARG A 31 -14.95 18.89 -7.92
CA ARG A 31 -15.54 18.84 -9.27
C ARG A 31 -15.87 17.44 -9.81
N ARG A 32 -17.05 17.33 -10.43
CA ARG A 32 -17.48 16.14 -11.20
C ARG A 32 -16.42 15.83 -12.26
N GLY A 33 -15.47 14.98 -11.90
CA GLY A 33 -14.54 14.38 -12.85
C GLY A 33 -15.28 13.38 -13.75
N PRO A 34 -14.70 12.99 -14.88
CA PRO A 34 -15.25 11.95 -15.72
C PRO A 34 -15.52 10.70 -14.88
N ARG A 35 -16.58 9.96 -15.21
CA ARG A 35 -16.93 8.72 -14.48
C ARG A 35 -15.71 7.81 -14.44
N SER A 36 -15.29 7.39 -13.25
CA SER A 36 -14.19 6.44 -13.10
C SER A 36 -14.45 5.20 -13.92
N ARG A 37 -13.45 4.71 -14.65
CA ARG A 37 -13.56 3.46 -15.44
C ARG A 37 -13.70 2.25 -14.50
N ALA A 38 -12.92 2.21 -13.43
CA ALA A 38 -12.96 1.24 -12.36
C ALA A 38 -12.17 1.78 -11.17
N VAL A 39 -12.24 1.10 -10.04
CA VAL A 39 -11.44 1.39 -8.84
C VAL A 39 -10.33 0.36 -8.72
N ILE A 40 -9.09 0.81 -8.53
CA ILE A 40 -7.93 -0.03 -8.22
C ILE A 40 -7.63 0.15 -6.73
N VAL A 41 -7.67 -0.94 -5.96
CA VAL A 41 -7.28 -0.97 -4.55
C VAL A 41 -5.91 -1.61 -4.46
N ALA A 42 -4.92 -0.85 -3.97
CA ALA A 42 -3.52 -1.26 -3.92
C ALA A 42 -3.05 -1.46 -2.47
N LEU A 43 -2.44 -2.63 -2.21
CA LEU A 43 -1.94 -3.07 -0.90
C LEU A 43 -0.43 -3.31 -0.97
N HIS A 44 0.31 -2.54 -0.17
CA HIS A 44 1.78 -2.54 -0.15
C HIS A 44 2.39 -3.77 0.55
N GLY A 45 3.69 -3.98 0.35
CA GLY A 45 4.48 -5.04 0.95
C GLY A 45 4.92 -4.77 2.40
N GLY A 46 5.77 -5.62 2.92
CA GLY A 46 6.44 -5.41 4.21
C GLY A 46 7.45 -4.26 4.14
N GLY A 47 7.61 -3.52 5.25
CA GLY A 47 8.58 -2.41 5.34
C GLY A 47 8.23 -1.15 4.54
N THR A 48 7.08 -1.11 3.86
CA THR A 48 6.57 0.02 3.10
C THR A 48 5.20 0.45 3.61
N THR A 49 4.65 1.50 3.03
CA THR A 49 3.31 2.03 3.32
C THR A 49 2.56 2.27 2.00
N SER A 50 1.37 2.84 2.06
CA SER A 50 0.62 3.28 0.88
C SER A 50 1.42 4.22 -0.02
N THR A 51 2.44 4.93 0.52
CA THR A 51 3.35 5.78 -0.25
C THR A 51 4.16 5.03 -1.30
N TYR A 52 4.30 3.69 -1.18
CA TYR A 52 4.88 2.84 -2.22
C TYR A 52 4.22 3.06 -3.59
N PHE A 53 2.92 3.28 -3.61
CA PHE A 53 2.16 3.48 -4.83
C PHE A 53 2.07 4.95 -5.28
N ASP A 54 2.46 5.90 -4.45
CA ASP A 54 2.48 7.33 -4.82
C ASP A 54 3.88 7.87 -5.02
N CYS A 55 4.89 7.27 -4.41
CA CYS A 55 6.30 7.67 -4.47
C CYS A 55 6.49 9.19 -4.36
N PRO A 56 6.26 9.81 -3.18
CA PRO A 56 6.33 11.25 -2.99
C PRO A 56 7.66 11.83 -3.49
N GLY A 57 7.59 12.92 -4.25
CA GLY A 57 8.76 13.51 -4.90
C GLY A 57 9.03 13.01 -6.32
N HIS A 58 8.49 11.85 -6.69
CA HIS A 58 8.71 11.22 -8.00
C HIS A 58 7.38 10.97 -8.73
N PRO A 59 6.69 12.02 -9.21
CA PRO A 59 5.34 11.93 -9.76
C PRO A 59 5.24 10.99 -10.98
N GLN A 60 6.33 10.78 -11.70
CA GLN A 60 6.41 9.84 -12.83
C GLN A 60 6.32 8.36 -12.40
N LEU A 61 6.58 8.06 -11.12
CA LEU A 61 6.50 6.72 -10.53
C LEU A 61 5.19 6.48 -9.76
N SER A 62 4.30 7.49 -9.70
CA SER A 62 3.05 7.40 -8.97
C SER A 62 2.01 6.59 -9.73
N LEU A 63 1.63 5.43 -9.20
CA LEU A 63 0.48 4.66 -9.67
C LEU A 63 -0.82 5.47 -9.53
N LEU A 64 -0.95 6.25 -8.46
CA LEU A 64 -2.13 7.06 -8.20
C LEU A 64 -2.34 8.09 -9.32
N ARG A 65 -1.28 8.77 -9.73
CA ARG A 65 -1.31 9.77 -10.81
C ARG A 65 -1.54 9.12 -12.16
N LEU A 66 -0.81 8.05 -12.45
CA LEU A 66 -0.97 7.32 -13.70
C LEU A 66 -2.39 6.77 -13.84
N GLY A 67 -2.90 6.12 -12.80
CA GLY A 67 -4.27 5.59 -12.80
C GLY A 67 -5.31 6.69 -13.04
N ALA A 68 -5.17 7.83 -12.35
CA ALA A 68 -6.05 8.98 -12.56
C ALA A 68 -6.00 9.51 -14.00
N THR A 69 -4.80 9.61 -14.59
CA THR A 69 -4.62 10.02 -16.00
C THR A 69 -5.32 9.06 -16.97
N LEU A 70 -5.33 7.76 -16.63
CA LEU A 70 -6.00 6.72 -17.43
C LEU A 70 -7.50 6.60 -17.12
N GLY A 71 -8.04 7.42 -16.23
CA GLY A 71 -9.47 7.45 -15.89
C GLY A 71 -9.88 6.41 -14.82
N PHE A 72 -8.94 5.89 -14.05
CA PHE A 72 -9.20 5.02 -12.90
C PHE A 72 -9.20 5.82 -11.60
N THR A 73 -9.94 5.35 -10.60
CA THR A 73 -9.75 5.76 -9.21
C THR A 73 -8.78 4.78 -8.57
N VAL A 74 -7.67 5.26 -8.03
CA VAL A 74 -6.69 4.42 -7.31
C VAL A 74 -6.77 4.72 -5.82
N VAL A 75 -6.90 3.68 -5.01
CA VAL A 75 -6.93 3.73 -3.55
C VAL A 75 -5.77 2.89 -3.02
N ALA A 76 -4.75 3.52 -2.50
CA ALA A 76 -3.66 2.84 -1.81
C ALA A 76 -3.93 2.85 -0.29
N LEU A 77 -3.93 1.68 0.33
CA LEU A 77 -4.23 1.52 1.76
C LEU A 77 -2.96 1.20 2.55
N ASP A 78 -2.85 1.81 3.74
CA ASP A 78 -1.93 1.35 4.77
C ASP A 78 -2.52 0.09 5.42
N ARG A 79 -1.83 -1.05 5.29
CA ARG A 79 -2.24 -2.28 5.96
C ARG A 79 -2.14 -2.11 7.49
N PRO A 80 -2.91 -2.87 8.30
CA PRO A 80 -2.76 -2.87 9.75
C PRO A 80 -1.29 -2.99 10.18
N GLY A 81 -0.88 -2.21 11.16
CA GLY A 81 0.50 -2.16 11.65
C GLY A 81 1.48 -1.33 10.80
N HIS A 82 1.02 -0.66 9.74
CA HIS A 82 1.87 0.13 8.84
C HIS A 82 1.33 1.55 8.67
N GLY A 83 2.24 2.50 8.41
CA GLY A 83 1.89 3.88 8.11
C GLY A 83 0.93 4.50 9.13
N SER A 84 -0.17 5.07 8.66
CA SER A 84 -1.21 5.64 9.52
C SER A 84 -2.01 4.60 10.31
N SER A 85 -1.93 3.32 9.90
CA SER A 85 -2.54 2.19 10.60
C SER A 85 -1.59 1.52 11.61
N ALA A 86 -0.40 2.08 11.87
CA ALA A 86 0.58 1.56 12.83
C ALA A 86 0.01 1.33 14.26
N PRO A 87 -0.92 2.17 14.78
CA PRO A 87 -1.52 1.92 16.10
C PRO A 87 -2.39 0.66 16.18
N TYR A 88 -2.68 0.03 15.05
CA TYR A 88 -3.52 -1.17 14.96
C TYR A 88 -2.70 -2.36 14.42
N PRO A 89 -1.92 -3.05 15.28
CA PRO A 89 -1.01 -4.09 14.83
C PRO A 89 -1.71 -5.21 14.07
N GLU A 90 -1.10 -5.69 13.00
CA GLU A 90 -1.66 -6.78 12.18
C GLU A 90 -1.91 -8.05 13.01
N ALA A 91 -1.02 -8.33 13.98
CA ALA A 91 -1.08 -9.54 14.81
C ALA A 91 -2.32 -9.67 15.70
N VAL A 92 -2.99 -8.55 16.03
CA VAL A 92 -4.20 -8.57 16.86
C VAL A 92 -5.48 -8.78 16.05
N HIS A 93 -5.39 -8.82 14.71
CA HIS A 93 -6.53 -9.01 13.84
C HIS A 93 -6.50 -10.40 13.18
N SER A 94 -7.62 -11.10 13.25
CA SER A 94 -7.77 -12.33 12.47
C SER A 94 -7.71 -12.03 10.96
N PRO A 95 -7.39 -13.02 10.12
CA PRO A 95 -7.40 -12.84 8.67
C PRO A 95 -8.72 -12.28 8.14
N GLN A 96 -9.85 -12.74 8.69
CA GLN A 96 -11.18 -12.24 8.33
C GLN A 96 -11.37 -10.79 8.72
N GLN A 97 -10.99 -10.39 9.93
CA GLN A 97 -11.06 -9.00 10.37
C GLN A 97 -10.21 -8.07 9.50
N ARG A 98 -9.05 -8.52 9.04
CA ARG A 98 -8.20 -7.73 8.12
C ARG A 98 -8.90 -7.48 6.78
N VAL A 99 -9.61 -8.47 6.25
CA VAL A 99 -10.42 -8.33 5.04
C VAL A 99 -11.55 -7.32 5.24
N GLU A 100 -12.29 -7.43 6.33
CA GLU A 100 -13.40 -6.52 6.67
C GLU A 100 -12.91 -5.07 6.86
N LEU A 101 -11.76 -4.90 7.53
CA LEU A 101 -11.12 -3.58 7.69
C LEU A 101 -10.73 -2.98 6.35
N ALA A 102 -10.15 -3.78 5.45
CA ALA A 102 -9.74 -3.30 4.13
C ALA A 102 -10.94 -2.88 3.29
N PHE A 103 -11.98 -3.70 3.17
CA PHE A 103 -13.20 -3.31 2.46
C PHE A 103 -13.89 -2.12 3.12
N GLY A 104 -14.00 -2.11 4.46
CA GLY A 104 -14.56 -0.97 5.18
C GLY A 104 -13.78 0.33 4.99
N ALA A 105 -12.48 0.27 4.80
CA ALA A 105 -11.66 1.43 4.45
C ALA A 105 -11.97 1.91 3.03
N VAL A 106 -12.02 0.99 2.06
CA VAL A 106 -12.38 1.31 0.67
C VAL A 106 -13.76 1.99 0.61
N GLU A 107 -14.76 1.43 1.31
CA GLU A 107 -16.11 1.98 1.38
C GLU A 107 -16.11 3.41 1.94
N ARG A 108 -15.37 3.65 3.03
CA ARG A 108 -15.29 4.98 3.64
C ARG A 108 -14.60 6.01 2.75
N ILE A 109 -13.54 5.60 2.04
CA ILE A 109 -12.78 6.47 1.15
C ILE A 109 -13.61 6.83 -0.07
N LEU A 110 -14.25 5.85 -0.67
CA LEU A 110 -15.05 6.06 -1.87
C LEU A 110 -16.38 6.77 -1.58
N GLY A 111 -17.01 6.43 -0.45
CA GLY A 111 -18.35 6.94 -0.13
C GLY A 111 -19.34 6.63 -1.27
N PRO A 112 -20.21 7.59 -1.64
CA PRO A 112 -21.21 7.42 -2.70
C PRO A 112 -20.63 7.57 -4.11
N ARG A 113 -19.32 7.65 -4.27
CA ARG A 113 -18.70 7.85 -5.60
C ARG A 113 -18.92 6.64 -6.51
N PRO A 114 -19.18 6.86 -7.81
CA PRO A 114 -19.26 5.78 -8.77
C PRO A 114 -17.97 4.96 -8.84
N ARG A 115 -18.10 3.64 -8.89
CA ARG A 115 -16.98 2.70 -8.98
C ARG A 115 -16.67 2.23 -10.39
N GLY A 116 -17.35 2.82 -11.38
CA GLY A 116 -17.21 2.41 -12.78
C GLY A 116 -17.63 0.96 -12.98
N ALA A 117 -16.78 0.17 -13.65
CA ALA A 117 -17.04 -1.24 -13.91
C ALA A 117 -16.94 -2.12 -12.65
N GLY A 118 -16.29 -1.66 -11.57
CA GLY A 118 -16.11 -2.42 -10.34
C GLY A 118 -14.74 -2.21 -9.70
N LEU A 119 -14.34 -3.18 -8.87
CA LEU A 119 -13.06 -3.16 -8.15
C LEU A 119 -12.04 -4.07 -8.83
N PHE A 120 -10.78 -3.60 -8.86
CA PHE A 120 -9.60 -4.39 -9.19
C PHE A 120 -8.64 -4.33 -8.00
N LEU A 121 -8.14 -5.47 -7.54
CA LEU A 121 -7.22 -5.54 -6.42
C LEU A 121 -5.78 -5.69 -6.92
N MET A 122 -4.85 -4.96 -6.30
CA MET A 122 -3.42 -5.04 -6.58
C MET A 122 -2.66 -5.26 -5.28
N GLY A 123 -1.83 -6.28 -5.22
CA GLY A 123 -0.99 -6.58 -4.06
C GLY A 123 0.47 -6.67 -4.42
N HIS A 124 1.32 -6.11 -3.56
CA HIS A 124 2.76 -6.27 -3.68
C HIS A 124 3.30 -7.04 -2.48
N SER A 125 4.12 -8.08 -2.73
CA SER A 125 4.81 -8.87 -1.71
C SER A 125 3.88 -9.30 -0.56
N GLY A 126 4.09 -8.86 0.68
CA GLY A 126 3.21 -9.15 1.82
C GLY A 126 1.77 -8.67 1.67
N GLY A 127 1.49 -7.71 0.79
CA GLY A 127 0.12 -7.28 0.46
C GLY A 127 -0.67 -8.31 -0.34
N CYS A 128 0.02 -9.22 -1.04
CA CYS A 128 -0.63 -10.26 -1.85
C CYS A 128 -1.48 -11.23 -1.01
N GLU A 129 -1.06 -11.52 0.20
CA GLU A 129 -1.83 -12.39 1.11
C GLU A 129 -3.20 -11.79 1.41
N LEU A 130 -3.26 -10.50 1.74
CA LEU A 130 -4.52 -9.83 2.01
C LEU A 130 -5.37 -9.69 0.75
N VAL A 131 -4.77 -9.38 -0.41
CA VAL A 131 -5.48 -9.35 -1.72
C VAL A 131 -6.14 -10.68 -2.03
N LEU A 132 -5.42 -11.81 -1.85
CA LEU A 132 -5.98 -13.14 -2.08
C LEU A 132 -7.16 -13.44 -1.15
N ARG A 133 -7.06 -13.08 0.12
CA ARG A 133 -8.16 -13.25 1.08
C ARG A 133 -9.35 -12.35 0.77
N MET A 134 -9.09 -11.11 0.37
CA MET A 134 -10.13 -10.20 -0.09
C MET A 134 -10.87 -10.77 -1.29
N ALA A 135 -10.12 -11.26 -2.30
CA ALA A 135 -10.71 -11.84 -3.51
C ALA A 135 -11.53 -13.11 -3.24
N ALA A 136 -11.12 -13.91 -2.23
CA ALA A 136 -11.85 -15.11 -1.81
C ALA A 136 -13.06 -14.80 -0.89
N SER A 137 -13.23 -13.55 -0.46
CA SER A 137 -14.31 -13.15 0.44
C SER A 137 -15.63 -12.94 -0.32
N PRO A 138 -16.79 -13.24 0.31
CA PRO A 138 -18.09 -12.83 -0.22
C PRO A 138 -18.22 -11.32 -0.45
N LEU A 139 -17.42 -10.49 0.23
CA LEU A 139 -17.39 -9.04 0.06
C LEU A 139 -16.80 -8.61 -1.29
N ALA A 140 -16.15 -9.52 -2.03
CA ALA A 140 -15.57 -9.25 -3.34
C ALA A 140 -16.57 -9.36 -4.49
N ALA A 141 -17.86 -9.34 -4.23
CA ALA A 141 -18.88 -9.34 -5.28
C ALA A 141 -18.64 -8.19 -6.28
N GLY A 142 -18.55 -8.50 -7.56
CA GLY A 142 -18.22 -7.53 -8.62
C GLY A 142 -16.72 -7.21 -8.76
N LEU A 143 -15.84 -8.05 -8.19
CA LEU A 143 -14.41 -7.96 -8.44
C LEU A 143 -14.10 -8.23 -9.91
N LEU A 144 -13.37 -7.32 -10.55
CA LEU A 144 -12.98 -7.42 -11.98
C LEU A 144 -11.78 -8.34 -12.16
N GLY A 145 -10.89 -8.39 -11.17
CA GLY A 145 -9.66 -9.16 -11.21
C GLY A 145 -8.69 -8.73 -10.13
N LEU A 146 -7.53 -9.38 -10.12
CA LEU A 146 -6.45 -9.06 -9.18
C LEU A 146 -5.08 -9.16 -9.86
N GLU A 147 -4.11 -8.44 -9.31
CA GLU A 147 -2.68 -8.51 -9.65
C GLU A 147 -1.89 -8.83 -8.39
N LEU A 148 -0.90 -9.70 -8.51
CA LEU A 148 -0.04 -10.15 -7.43
C LEU A 148 1.43 -9.97 -7.84
N GLY A 149 2.04 -8.89 -7.38
CA GLY A 149 3.43 -8.57 -7.65
C GLY A 149 4.37 -9.02 -6.52
N GLY A 150 5.56 -9.51 -6.89
CA GLY A 150 6.60 -9.84 -5.92
C GLY A 150 6.26 -11.01 -4.98
N THR A 151 5.44 -11.95 -5.43
CA THR A 151 5.09 -13.18 -4.70
C THR A 151 5.09 -14.39 -5.62
N GLY A 152 5.13 -15.59 -5.05
CA GLY A 152 5.13 -16.86 -5.79
C GLY A 152 4.40 -17.96 -5.01
N ARG A 153 4.09 -19.06 -5.71
CA ARG A 153 3.43 -20.22 -5.11
C ARG A 153 4.27 -20.92 -4.04
N ARG A 154 5.58 -20.78 -4.11
CA ARG A 154 6.53 -21.40 -3.19
C ARG A 154 7.61 -20.40 -2.83
N TYR A 155 7.93 -20.34 -1.55
CA TYR A 155 9.09 -19.59 -1.10
C TYR A 155 10.35 -20.44 -1.29
N HIS A 156 11.44 -19.77 -1.65
CA HIS A 156 12.77 -20.40 -1.60
C HIS A 156 13.06 -20.89 -0.17
N PRO A 157 13.72 -22.07 0.04
CA PRO A 157 13.99 -22.60 1.38
C PRO A 157 14.64 -21.57 2.33
N ALA A 158 15.66 -20.85 1.88
CA ALA A 158 16.30 -19.80 2.67
C ALA A 158 15.33 -18.67 3.07
N ALA A 159 14.41 -18.26 2.18
CA ALA A 159 13.40 -17.26 2.51
C ALA A 159 12.41 -17.76 3.58
N LYS A 160 12.08 -19.06 3.59
CA LYS A 160 11.23 -19.65 4.63
C LYS A 160 11.89 -19.59 6.01
N GLU A 161 13.20 -19.85 6.10
CA GLU A 161 13.95 -19.73 7.36
C GLU A 161 13.98 -18.31 7.86
N VAL A 162 14.27 -17.35 6.98
CA VAL A 162 14.23 -15.91 7.30
C VAL A 162 12.86 -15.51 7.83
N MET A 163 11.78 -15.93 7.18
CA MET A 163 10.42 -15.61 7.61
C MET A 163 10.06 -16.24 8.96
N ARG A 164 10.51 -17.49 9.21
CA ARG A 164 10.32 -18.15 10.51
C ARG A 164 11.05 -17.41 11.62
N ALA A 165 12.31 -17.06 11.42
CA ALA A 165 13.11 -16.32 12.38
C ALA A 165 12.49 -14.93 12.66
N ALA A 166 12.00 -14.25 11.64
CA ALA A 166 11.32 -12.98 11.82
C ALA A 166 10.01 -13.09 12.63
N ALA A 167 9.29 -14.20 12.48
CA ALA A 167 8.06 -14.48 13.24
C ALA A 167 8.36 -14.80 14.73
N GLN A 168 9.56 -15.32 15.05
CA GLN A 168 10.01 -15.65 16.41
C GLN A 168 10.69 -14.48 17.14
N GLN A 169 10.62 -13.25 16.59
CA GLN A 169 11.30 -12.05 17.12
C GLN A 169 12.83 -12.07 17.08
N ASP A 170 13.44 -13.21 16.78
CA ASP A 170 14.88 -13.33 16.53
C ASP A 170 15.14 -13.03 15.05
N ARG A 171 15.31 -11.77 14.71
CA ARG A 171 15.74 -11.40 13.35
C ARG A 171 17.21 -11.77 13.18
N PRO A 172 17.55 -12.83 12.44
CA PRO A 172 18.95 -13.15 12.18
C PRO A 172 19.65 -11.95 11.51
N PRO A 173 20.93 -11.74 11.79
CA PRO A 173 21.76 -10.85 10.98
C PRO A 173 21.59 -11.19 9.49
N GLY A 174 21.48 -10.21 8.62
CA GLY A 174 21.37 -10.44 7.18
C GLY A 174 19.95 -10.53 6.61
N VAL A 175 18.88 -10.59 7.45
CA VAL A 175 17.49 -10.57 6.93
C VAL A 175 17.22 -9.29 6.15
N ARG A 176 17.75 -8.18 6.63
CA ARG A 176 17.60 -6.89 6.00
C ARG A 176 18.27 -6.88 4.62
N GLU A 177 19.50 -7.36 4.56
CA GLU A 177 20.28 -7.46 3.33
C GLU A 177 19.58 -8.35 2.31
N LEU A 178 19.07 -9.52 2.72
CA LEU A 178 18.37 -10.43 1.84
C LEU A 178 17.08 -9.83 1.26
N LEU A 179 16.33 -9.09 2.06
CA LEU A 179 15.06 -8.49 1.62
C LEU A 179 15.25 -7.18 0.86
N TRP A 180 16.30 -6.41 1.17
CA TRP A 180 16.50 -5.07 0.65
C TRP A 180 17.67 -4.95 -0.32
N GLU A 181 18.54 -5.95 -0.41
CA GLU A 181 19.66 -5.92 -1.33
C GLU A 181 19.28 -5.61 -2.78
N PRO A 182 18.19 -6.18 -3.34
CA PRO A 182 17.74 -5.80 -4.67
C PRO A 182 17.34 -4.32 -4.78
N MET A 183 16.95 -3.70 -3.67
CA MET A 183 16.53 -2.29 -3.62
C MET A 183 17.69 -1.31 -3.69
N ARG A 184 18.92 -1.75 -3.41
CA ARG A 184 20.14 -0.90 -3.51
C ARG A 184 20.41 -0.37 -4.92
N LEU A 185 19.81 -1.00 -5.91
CA LEU A 185 19.89 -0.54 -7.31
C LEU A 185 19.00 0.68 -7.58
N TYR A 186 18.12 1.04 -6.65
CA TYR A 186 17.28 2.23 -6.76
C TYR A 186 17.93 3.42 -6.07
N PRO A 187 17.73 4.65 -6.55
CA PRO A 187 18.19 5.86 -5.87
C PRO A 187 17.69 5.94 -4.43
N ALA A 188 18.54 6.41 -3.52
CA ALA A 188 18.24 6.44 -2.08
C ALA A 188 17.02 7.29 -1.73
N ASP A 189 16.75 8.36 -2.48
CA ASP A 189 15.59 9.21 -2.35
C ASP A 189 14.29 8.49 -2.70
N ILE A 190 14.29 7.62 -3.72
CA ILE A 190 13.15 6.75 -4.06
C ILE A 190 12.90 5.76 -2.94
N ILE A 191 13.94 5.10 -2.43
CA ILE A 191 13.81 4.15 -1.31
C ILE A 191 13.23 4.86 -0.08
N SER A 192 13.76 6.03 0.24
CA SER A 192 13.25 6.85 1.37
C SER A 192 11.79 7.24 1.20
N ALA A 193 11.38 7.56 -0.03
CA ALA A 193 10.00 7.97 -0.31
C ALA A 193 8.96 6.86 -0.13
N ILE A 194 9.33 5.59 -0.36
CA ILE A 194 8.41 4.44 -0.34
C ILE A 194 8.45 3.63 0.94
N THR A 195 9.49 3.81 1.77
CA THR A 195 9.62 3.08 3.04
C THR A 195 8.91 3.78 4.19
N ASN A 196 8.56 3.02 5.21
CA ASN A 196 8.03 3.59 6.45
C ASN A 196 9.16 4.33 7.17
N SER A 197 8.97 5.60 7.48
CA SER A 197 9.92 6.43 8.24
C SER A 197 10.23 5.91 9.66
N SER A 198 9.44 4.97 10.19
CA SER A 198 9.74 4.26 11.44
C SER A 198 10.83 3.19 11.29
N VAL A 199 11.13 2.76 10.08
CA VAL A 199 12.33 1.98 9.78
C VAL A 199 13.47 2.99 9.72
N ALA A 200 14.38 2.97 10.70
CA ALA A 200 15.50 3.89 10.78
C ALA A 200 16.17 4.04 9.40
N PRO A 201 16.45 5.27 8.97
CA PRO A 201 17.08 5.48 7.66
C PRO A 201 18.33 4.63 7.59
N VAL A 202 18.49 3.95 6.47
CA VAL A 202 19.75 3.31 6.13
C VAL A 202 20.75 4.46 6.00
N THR A 203 21.54 4.69 7.04
CA THR A 203 22.60 5.67 6.97
C THR A 203 23.56 5.23 5.87
N ASN A 204 23.87 6.13 4.94
CA ASN A 204 24.73 5.89 3.77
C ASN A 204 26.14 5.36 4.11
N GLY A 205 26.46 5.10 5.38
CA GLY A 205 27.72 4.53 5.84
C GLY A 205 27.76 3.00 5.97
N ALA A 206 26.67 2.28 5.70
CA ALA A 206 26.61 0.83 5.84
C ALA A 206 26.60 0.06 4.49
N TRP A 207 26.92 0.75 3.39
CA TRP A 207 26.87 0.17 2.05
C TRP A 207 28.25 0.19 1.35
N HIS A 208 29.34 0.07 2.12
CA HIS A 208 30.68 -0.16 1.56
C HIS A 208 31.10 -1.60 1.77
#